data_47b9e87edf74fa694483e26f1c14e76e
#
_entry.id   47b9e87edf74fa694483e26f1c14e76e
#
_cell.length_a   1.000
_cell.length_b   1.000
_cell.length_c   1.000
_cell.angle_alpha   90.00
_cell.angle_beta   90.00
_cell.angle_gamma   90.00
#
_symmetry.space_group_name_H-M   'P 1'
#
loop_
_entity.id
_entity.type
_entity.pdbx_description
1 polymer ?
#
loop_
_entity_poly.entity_id
_entity_poly.type
_entity_poly.pdbx_seq_one_letter_code
_entity_poly.pdbx_strand_id
1 'polypeptide(L)'
;MIRSQLDAAIILPKDFGELNAKKQPSGTVKVVYTQNNEQAGQTLSTILQGSFKSLNEKLTGSTDLFVVKGVQLKNKSLTAFDYTFAGLLGFSLLGIGIFGPVNVFPELKKQGILRRLSTTPLKVWEYFSSIAISQGITGLVSITVMFIVAVLVFHLNIVGNPIELIGYLIFSIIMILGIGLAIGGWAKNERQAAPLSNIIVFPMMFLSGTFFPRYLMPEWLQNLSNFLPLTPAIDGIRLIVTEGAHYIDLLPQLALMTFWTVVIYAIAFKVFRWE
;
A
#
# COMPACT_ATOMS: atom_id res chain seq x y z
N MET A 1 -19.48 7.79 6.09
CA MET A 1 -18.14 7.17 6.07
C MET A 1 -17.41 7.37 4.75
N ILE A 2 -18.03 7.89 3.74
CA ILE A 2 -17.47 8.06 2.37
C ILE A 2 -16.60 9.32 2.26
N ARG A 3 -15.87 9.75 3.14
CA ARG A 3 -14.87 10.85 3.07
C ARG A 3 -14.34 11.30 4.44
N SER A 4 -14.67 10.59 5.50
CA SER A 4 -14.09 10.90 6.80
C SER A 4 -12.95 9.95 7.07
N GLN A 5 -11.85 10.46 7.55
CA GLN A 5 -10.69 9.71 8.04
C GLN A 5 -11.01 8.91 9.33
N LEU A 6 -12.22 8.37 9.41
CA LEU A 6 -12.68 7.61 10.57
C LEU A 6 -12.50 6.12 10.29
N ASP A 7 -11.65 5.49 11.06
CA ASP A 7 -11.33 4.08 10.98
C ASP A 7 -12.48 3.18 11.46
N ALA A 8 -13.24 3.63 12.44
CA ALA A 8 -14.42 2.96 12.97
C ALA A 8 -15.41 3.99 13.54
N ALA A 9 -16.69 3.64 13.61
CA ALA A 9 -17.71 4.46 14.24
C ALA A 9 -18.51 3.64 15.26
N ILE A 10 -18.84 4.28 16.38
CA ILE A 10 -19.71 3.71 17.40
C ILE A 10 -21.12 4.25 17.16
N ILE A 11 -22.08 3.35 16.97
CA ILE A 11 -23.50 3.70 16.86
C ILE A 11 -24.18 3.26 18.15
N LEU A 12 -24.70 4.25 18.89
CA LEU A 12 -25.55 4.03 20.03
C LEU A 12 -27.03 4.13 19.56
N PRO A 13 -27.82 3.06 19.62
CA PRO A 13 -29.23 3.11 19.35
C PRO A 13 -29.96 4.03 20.32
N LYS A 14 -31.15 4.50 19.96
CA LYS A 14 -31.97 5.41 20.80
C LYS A 14 -32.40 4.77 22.12
N ASP A 15 -32.53 3.46 22.12
CA ASP A 15 -32.90 2.62 23.27
C ASP A 15 -31.70 2.22 24.16
N PHE A 16 -30.52 2.76 23.89
CA PHE A 16 -29.33 2.46 24.71
C PHE A 16 -29.45 3.11 26.10
N GLY A 17 -29.40 2.26 27.13
CA GLY A 17 -29.53 2.68 28.52
C GLY A 17 -30.95 2.65 29.05
N GLU A 18 -31.95 2.25 28.24
CA GLU A 18 -33.31 2.03 28.73
C GLU A 18 -33.38 0.87 29.73
N LEU A 19 -34.33 0.99 30.66
CA LEU A 19 -34.53 0.00 31.69
C LEU A 19 -35.22 -1.24 31.13
N ASN A 20 -34.60 -2.40 31.28
CA ASN A 20 -35.20 -3.68 30.91
C ASN A 20 -36.32 -4.08 31.89
N ALA A 21 -37.01 -5.21 31.64
CA ALA A 21 -38.07 -5.73 32.50
C ALA A 21 -37.66 -5.94 33.98
N LYS A 22 -36.38 -6.00 34.27
CA LYS A 22 -35.78 -6.11 35.63
C LYS A 22 -35.37 -4.74 36.21
N LYS A 23 -35.78 -3.61 35.59
CA LYS A 23 -35.41 -2.24 35.97
C LYS A 23 -33.90 -1.99 35.98
N GLN A 24 -33.17 -2.64 35.10
CA GLN A 24 -31.69 -2.48 34.94
C GLN A 24 -31.40 -1.84 33.58
N PRO A 25 -30.47 -0.89 33.50
CA PRO A 25 -30.08 -0.29 32.23
C PRO A 25 -29.44 -1.33 31.31
N SER A 26 -29.89 -1.39 30.07
CA SER A 26 -29.36 -2.36 29.09
C SER A 26 -29.22 -1.70 27.71
N GLY A 27 -28.41 -2.27 26.85
CA GLY A 27 -28.28 -1.75 25.49
C GLY A 27 -27.27 -2.51 24.64
N THR A 28 -27.44 -2.41 23.33
CA THR A 28 -26.48 -2.99 22.36
C THR A 28 -25.75 -1.86 21.67
N VAL A 29 -24.43 -1.83 21.80
CA VAL A 29 -23.56 -0.91 21.04
C VAL A 29 -23.14 -1.58 19.74
N LYS A 30 -23.30 -0.87 18.62
CA LYS A 30 -22.81 -1.33 17.33
C LYS A 30 -21.51 -0.59 16.98
N VAL A 31 -20.42 -1.34 16.85
CA VAL A 31 -19.17 -0.83 16.31
C VAL A 31 -19.17 -1.11 14.82
N VAL A 32 -19.25 -0.05 14.01
CA VAL A 32 -19.32 -0.12 12.55
C VAL A 32 -17.96 0.25 12.00
N TYR A 33 -17.38 -0.61 11.19
CA TYR A 33 -16.08 -0.40 10.55
C TYR A 33 -16.09 -0.92 9.12
N THR A 34 -15.20 -0.36 8.30
CA THR A 34 -14.95 -0.85 6.95
C THR A 34 -13.93 -1.98 7.00
N GLN A 35 -13.88 -2.77 5.96
CA GLN A 35 -12.95 -3.91 5.87
C GLN A 35 -11.49 -3.45 5.82
N ASN A 36 -11.21 -2.26 5.28
CA ASN A 36 -9.88 -1.65 5.29
C ASN A 36 -9.38 -1.33 6.72
N ASN A 37 -10.31 -1.22 7.68
CA ASN A 37 -10.04 -0.88 9.08
C ASN A 37 -10.60 -1.95 10.03
N GLU A 38 -10.66 -3.21 9.59
CA GLU A 38 -11.20 -4.33 10.38
C GLU A 38 -10.50 -4.47 11.73
N GLN A 39 -9.20 -4.32 11.75
CA GLN A 39 -8.41 -4.46 12.97
C GLN A 39 -8.65 -3.31 13.95
N ALA A 40 -8.85 -2.08 13.44
CA ALA A 40 -9.26 -0.95 14.28
C ALA A 40 -10.67 -1.18 14.85
N GLY A 41 -11.59 -1.70 14.03
CA GLY A 41 -12.93 -2.09 14.46
C GLY A 41 -12.94 -3.20 15.49
N GLN A 42 -12.13 -4.25 15.31
CA GLN A 42 -11.98 -5.35 16.26
C GLN A 42 -11.33 -4.88 17.57
N THR A 43 -10.26 -4.08 17.49
CA THR A 43 -9.61 -3.50 18.68
C THR A 43 -10.59 -2.65 19.47
N LEU A 44 -11.33 -1.77 18.81
CA LEU A 44 -12.35 -0.94 19.45
C LEU A 44 -13.46 -1.79 20.08
N SER A 45 -13.91 -2.83 19.38
CA SER A 45 -14.91 -3.77 19.90
C SER A 45 -14.40 -4.51 21.15
N THR A 46 -13.15 -4.95 21.15
CA THR A 46 -12.52 -5.64 22.28
C THR A 46 -12.37 -4.73 23.50
N ILE A 47 -11.93 -3.49 23.30
CA ILE A 47 -11.83 -2.48 24.36
C ILE A 47 -13.20 -2.20 24.96
N LEU A 48 -14.22 -1.98 24.14
CA LEU A 48 -15.59 -1.72 24.59
C LEU A 48 -16.17 -2.95 25.30
N GLN A 49 -15.93 -4.16 24.80
CA GLN A 49 -16.37 -5.40 25.47
C GLN A 49 -15.73 -5.53 26.85
N GLY A 50 -14.43 -5.26 26.98
CA GLY A 50 -13.74 -5.26 28.28
C GLY A 50 -14.34 -4.25 29.26
N SER A 51 -14.62 -3.02 28.78
CA SER A 51 -15.22 -1.96 29.57
C SER A 51 -16.65 -2.32 30.00
N PHE A 52 -17.47 -2.83 29.09
CA PHE A 52 -18.84 -3.24 29.41
C PHE A 52 -18.91 -4.50 30.25
N LYS A 53 -17.96 -5.43 30.09
CA LYS A 53 -17.87 -6.59 30.98
C LYS A 53 -17.63 -6.17 32.42
N SER A 54 -16.72 -5.24 32.66
CA SER A 54 -16.48 -4.71 34.00
C SER A 54 -17.69 -3.96 34.59
N LEU A 55 -18.49 -3.29 33.76
CA LEU A 55 -19.74 -2.65 34.16
C LEU A 55 -20.85 -3.68 34.47
N ASN A 56 -20.98 -4.70 33.61
CA ASN A 56 -21.96 -5.77 33.80
C ASN A 56 -21.68 -6.55 35.14
N GLU A 57 -20.41 -6.85 35.42
CA GLU A 57 -19.99 -7.50 36.65
C GLU A 57 -20.33 -6.66 37.91
N LYS A 58 -20.13 -5.32 37.82
CA LYS A 58 -20.45 -4.40 38.93
C LYS A 58 -21.95 -4.23 39.16
N LEU A 59 -22.78 -4.31 38.09
CA LEU A 59 -24.21 -4.05 38.18
C LEU A 59 -25.04 -5.30 38.52
N THR A 60 -24.66 -6.48 38.08
CA THR A 60 -25.54 -7.66 38.17
C THR A 60 -24.87 -8.99 38.47
N GLY A 61 -23.56 -9.05 38.48
CA GLY A 61 -22.82 -10.30 38.81
C GLY A 61 -22.88 -11.44 37.79
N SER A 62 -23.76 -11.43 36.76
CA SER A 62 -23.88 -12.56 35.82
C SER A 62 -24.71 -12.38 34.56
N THR A 63 -25.24 -11.17 34.23
CA THR A 63 -26.06 -11.00 33.03
C THR A 63 -25.45 -9.95 32.11
N ASP A 64 -25.33 -10.27 30.82
CA ASP A 64 -24.84 -9.34 29.79
C ASP A 64 -25.88 -8.24 29.49
N LEU A 65 -25.87 -7.18 30.31
CA LEU A 65 -26.74 -6.02 30.13
C LEU A 65 -26.33 -5.16 28.95
N PHE A 66 -25.03 -5.00 28.78
CA PHE A 66 -24.46 -4.26 27.66
C PHE A 66 -23.68 -5.21 26.76
N VAL A 67 -24.06 -5.22 25.48
CA VAL A 67 -23.47 -6.10 24.48
C VAL A 67 -22.87 -5.24 23.34
N VAL A 68 -21.64 -5.56 22.97
CA VAL A 68 -21.01 -4.94 21.79
C VAL A 68 -21.16 -5.86 20.59
N LYS A 69 -21.75 -5.36 19.52
CA LYS A 69 -21.82 -6.07 18.24
C LYS A 69 -20.95 -5.35 17.21
N GLY A 70 -19.87 -5.99 16.78
CA GLY A 70 -19.13 -5.57 15.60
C GLY A 70 -20.00 -5.76 14.35
N VAL A 71 -20.24 -4.71 13.61
CA VAL A 71 -20.96 -4.74 12.34
C VAL A 71 -20.01 -4.28 11.25
N GLN A 72 -19.51 -5.23 10.49
CA GLN A 72 -18.75 -4.92 9.30
C GLN A 72 -19.69 -4.39 8.22
N LEU A 73 -19.42 -3.18 7.74
CA LEU A 73 -20.14 -2.66 6.58
C LEU A 73 -19.73 -3.48 5.35
N LYS A 74 -20.59 -4.38 4.94
CA LYS A 74 -20.45 -5.14 3.71
C LYS A 74 -20.69 -4.23 2.50
N ASN A 75 -19.64 -3.58 2.04
CA ASN A 75 -19.57 -3.28 0.61
C ASN A 75 -18.94 -4.51 -0.05
N LYS A 76 -19.73 -5.28 -0.80
CA LYS A 76 -19.35 -6.54 -1.46
C LYS A 76 -18.27 -7.32 -0.68
N SER A 77 -18.50 -8.57 -0.41
CA SER A 77 -17.69 -9.47 0.44
C SER A 77 -16.19 -9.45 0.09
N LEU A 78 -15.47 -8.40 0.49
CA LEU A 78 -14.02 -8.33 0.41
C LEU A 78 -13.44 -9.31 1.44
N THR A 79 -12.40 -10.01 1.09
CA THR A 79 -11.67 -10.92 1.98
C THR A 79 -10.44 -10.24 2.56
N ALA A 80 -9.86 -10.79 3.64
CA ALA A 80 -8.57 -10.34 4.14
C ALA A 80 -7.48 -10.39 3.05
N PHE A 81 -7.61 -11.29 2.09
CA PHE A 81 -6.72 -11.39 0.95
C PHE A 81 -6.81 -10.17 0.03
N ASP A 82 -8.00 -9.64 -0.23
CA ASP A 82 -8.19 -8.48 -1.12
C ASP A 82 -7.43 -7.25 -0.57
N TYR A 83 -7.40 -7.10 0.77
CA TYR A 83 -6.61 -6.06 1.43
C TYR A 83 -5.10 -6.31 1.32
N THR A 84 -4.66 -7.53 1.60
CA THR A 84 -3.24 -7.91 1.60
C THR A 84 -2.65 -7.89 0.19
N PHE A 85 -3.47 -8.15 -0.82
CA PHE A 85 -3.06 -8.21 -2.22
C PHE A 85 -2.42 -6.90 -2.70
N ALA A 86 -2.94 -5.74 -2.29
CA ALA A 86 -2.31 -4.45 -2.60
C ALA A 86 -0.88 -4.33 -2.03
N GLY A 87 -0.64 -4.88 -0.85
CA GLY A 87 0.70 -4.98 -0.27
C GLY A 87 1.63 -5.89 -1.08
N LEU A 88 1.13 -7.06 -1.51
CA LEU A 88 1.89 -7.98 -2.37
C LEU A 88 2.25 -7.32 -3.72
N LEU A 89 1.34 -6.54 -4.30
CA LEU A 89 1.64 -5.74 -5.49
C LEU A 89 2.74 -4.70 -5.20
N GLY A 90 2.68 -4.01 -4.06
CA GLY A 90 3.73 -3.09 -3.62
C GLY A 90 5.10 -3.76 -3.52
N PHE A 91 5.17 -4.98 -2.98
CA PHE A 91 6.40 -5.77 -2.95
C PHE A 91 6.90 -6.13 -4.36
N SER A 92 5.99 -6.53 -5.24
CA SER A 92 6.32 -6.82 -6.64
C SER A 92 6.83 -5.59 -7.38
N LEU A 93 6.26 -4.41 -7.13
CA LEU A 93 6.72 -3.12 -7.67
C LEU A 93 8.17 -2.81 -7.26
N LEU A 94 8.53 -3.06 -5.98
CA LEU A 94 9.91 -2.92 -5.51
C LEU A 94 10.85 -3.92 -6.21
N GLY A 95 10.40 -5.16 -6.36
CA GLY A 95 11.15 -6.21 -7.06
C GLY A 95 11.51 -5.83 -8.48
N ILE A 96 10.52 -5.43 -9.26
CA ILE A 96 10.67 -5.08 -10.68
C ILE A 96 11.37 -3.73 -10.83
N GLY A 97 10.95 -2.72 -10.10
CA GLY A 97 11.38 -1.36 -10.30
C GLY A 97 12.78 -1.07 -9.74
N ILE A 98 13.18 -1.68 -8.63
CA ILE A 98 14.49 -1.41 -8.02
C ILE A 98 15.48 -2.53 -8.35
N PHE A 99 15.16 -3.77 -8.05
CA PHE A 99 16.14 -4.86 -8.23
C PHE A 99 16.42 -5.17 -9.70
N GLY A 100 15.50 -4.92 -10.63
CA GLY A 100 15.75 -5.06 -12.06
C GLY A 100 16.95 -4.20 -12.51
N PRO A 101 16.87 -2.88 -12.45
CA PRO A 101 17.98 -2.00 -12.85
C PRO A 101 19.24 -2.16 -11.99
N VAL A 102 19.09 -2.36 -10.68
CA VAL A 102 20.22 -2.52 -9.74
C VAL A 102 21.09 -3.73 -10.09
N ASN A 103 20.51 -4.79 -10.63
CA ASN A 103 21.27 -5.95 -11.07
C ASN A 103 21.84 -5.77 -12.49
N VAL A 104 21.07 -5.15 -13.38
CA VAL A 104 21.47 -5.02 -14.82
C VAL A 104 22.60 -4.01 -15.01
N PHE A 105 22.55 -2.83 -14.38
CA PHE A 105 23.52 -1.77 -14.64
C PHE A 105 24.97 -2.14 -14.24
N PRO A 106 25.22 -2.67 -13.03
CA PRO A 106 26.57 -3.06 -12.66
C PRO A 106 27.15 -4.16 -13.57
N GLU A 107 26.31 -5.08 -14.02
CA GLU A 107 26.74 -6.13 -14.95
C GLU A 107 27.12 -5.55 -16.32
N LEU A 108 26.30 -4.62 -16.87
CA LEU A 108 26.62 -3.91 -18.13
C LEU A 108 27.88 -3.06 -18.01
N LYS A 109 28.14 -2.44 -16.84
CA LYS A 109 29.39 -1.72 -16.57
C LYS A 109 30.61 -2.67 -16.56
N LYS A 110 30.48 -3.79 -15.86
CA LYS A 110 31.52 -4.81 -15.78
C LYS A 110 31.88 -5.38 -17.14
N GLN A 111 30.91 -5.58 -18.02
CA GLN A 111 31.13 -6.04 -19.39
C GLN A 111 31.64 -4.92 -20.32
N GLY A 112 31.75 -3.68 -19.86
CA GLY A 112 32.19 -2.54 -20.65
C GLY A 112 31.18 -2.09 -21.72
N ILE A 113 29.93 -2.59 -21.65
CA ILE A 113 28.86 -2.26 -22.62
C ILE A 113 28.52 -0.78 -22.52
N LEU A 114 28.34 -0.25 -21.31
CA LEU A 114 28.01 1.16 -21.11
C LEU A 114 29.11 2.10 -21.64
N ARG A 115 30.36 1.71 -21.46
CA ARG A 115 31.50 2.46 -22.00
C ARG A 115 31.52 2.47 -23.53
N ARG A 116 31.12 1.39 -24.19
CA ARG A 116 30.98 1.36 -25.66
C ARG A 116 29.79 2.19 -26.11
N LEU A 117 28.68 2.17 -25.36
CA LEU A 117 27.52 3.00 -25.65
C LEU A 117 27.81 4.49 -25.49
N SER A 118 28.68 4.89 -24.57
CA SER A 118 29.07 6.30 -24.41
C SER A 118 29.83 6.90 -25.59
N THR A 119 30.42 6.06 -26.47
CA THR A 119 31.07 6.51 -27.71
C THR A 119 30.10 6.65 -28.89
N THR A 120 28.83 6.28 -28.69
CA THR A 120 27.75 6.47 -29.66
C THR A 120 27.01 7.79 -29.41
N PRO A 121 26.26 8.35 -30.38
CA PRO A 121 25.48 9.57 -30.16
C PRO A 121 24.24 9.36 -29.28
N LEU A 122 24.15 8.26 -28.52
CA LEU A 122 23.04 7.91 -27.66
C LEU A 122 22.97 8.84 -26.43
N LYS A 123 21.80 9.44 -26.20
CA LYS A 123 21.55 10.29 -25.05
C LYS A 123 21.13 9.45 -23.84
N VAL A 124 21.49 9.92 -22.62
CA VAL A 124 21.14 9.23 -21.36
C VAL A 124 19.63 8.98 -21.24
N TRP A 125 18.79 9.95 -21.64
CA TRP A 125 17.36 9.80 -21.56
C TRP A 125 16.80 8.71 -22.49
N GLU A 126 17.40 8.54 -23.69
CA GLU A 126 17.00 7.48 -24.64
C GLU A 126 17.34 6.09 -24.07
N TYR A 127 18.49 5.98 -23.44
CA TYR A 127 18.91 4.76 -22.76
C TYR A 127 18.02 4.44 -21.57
N PHE A 128 17.71 5.42 -20.72
CA PHE A 128 16.78 5.25 -19.58
C PHE A 128 15.38 4.87 -20.04
N SER A 129 14.87 5.52 -21.09
CA SER A 129 13.56 5.20 -21.66
C SER A 129 13.50 3.77 -22.19
N SER A 130 14.56 3.31 -22.85
CA SER A 130 14.67 1.93 -23.34
C SER A 130 14.58 0.91 -22.20
N ILE A 131 15.34 1.13 -21.11
CA ILE A 131 15.28 0.26 -19.93
C ILE A 131 13.92 0.36 -19.24
N ALA A 132 13.35 1.57 -19.15
CA ALA A 132 12.04 1.78 -18.53
C ALA A 132 10.95 1.02 -19.29
N ILE A 133 10.97 1.07 -20.62
CA ILE A 133 10.03 0.33 -21.46
C ILE A 133 10.23 -1.18 -21.29
N SER A 134 11.45 -1.67 -21.36
CA SER A 134 11.76 -3.09 -21.23
C SER A 134 11.35 -3.65 -19.86
N GLN A 135 11.74 -2.99 -18.78
CA GLN A 135 11.39 -3.38 -17.41
C GLN A 135 9.90 -3.16 -17.13
N GLY A 136 9.32 -2.11 -17.70
CA GLY A 136 7.89 -1.82 -17.61
C GLY A 136 7.05 -2.94 -18.24
N ILE A 137 7.41 -3.41 -19.43
CA ILE A 137 6.73 -4.54 -20.10
C ILE A 137 6.86 -5.81 -19.25
N THR A 138 8.07 -6.14 -18.80
CA THR A 138 8.32 -7.29 -17.93
C THR A 138 7.50 -7.19 -16.65
N GLY A 139 7.45 -6.00 -16.05
CA GLY A 139 6.67 -5.71 -14.86
C GLY A 139 5.17 -5.88 -15.08
N LEU A 140 4.64 -5.36 -16.17
CA LEU A 140 3.23 -5.51 -16.51
C LEU A 140 2.86 -6.98 -16.74
N VAL A 141 3.70 -7.73 -17.44
CA VAL A 141 3.48 -9.18 -17.63
C VAL A 141 3.46 -9.90 -16.29
N SER A 142 4.44 -9.64 -15.41
CA SER A 142 4.53 -10.26 -14.09
C SER A 142 3.33 -9.91 -13.21
N ILE A 143 2.91 -8.66 -13.18
CA ILE A 143 1.74 -8.20 -12.44
C ILE A 143 0.46 -8.81 -13.02
N THR A 144 0.33 -8.90 -14.34
CA THR A 144 -0.83 -9.53 -15.00
C THR A 144 -0.95 -11.01 -14.59
N VAL A 145 0.16 -11.76 -14.61
CA VAL A 145 0.17 -13.16 -14.14
C VAL A 145 -0.26 -13.24 -12.68
N MET A 146 0.25 -12.33 -11.83
CA MET A 146 -0.13 -12.27 -10.42
C MET A 146 -1.62 -11.97 -10.23
N PHE A 147 -2.21 -11.08 -11.03
CA PHE A 147 -3.65 -10.81 -11.03
C PHE A 147 -4.46 -12.03 -11.49
N ILE A 148 -4.03 -12.70 -12.55
CA ILE A 148 -4.71 -13.92 -13.04
C ILE A 148 -4.75 -14.97 -11.93
N VAL A 149 -3.63 -15.24 -11.26
CA VAL A 149 -3.58 -16.18 -10.13
C VAL A 149 -4.46 -15.70 -8.98
N ALA A 150 -4.42 -14.41 -8.63
CA ALA A 150 -5.24 -13.86 -7.56
C ALA A 150 -6.75 -14.01 -7.83
N VAL A 151 -7.19 -13.79 -9.07
CA VAL A 151 -8.60 -13.93 -9.45
C VAL A 151 -9.01 -15.40 -9.52
N LEU A 152 -8.20 -16.27 -10.16
CA LEU A 152 -8.58 -17.68 -10.40
C LEU A 152 -8.45 -18.56 -9.15
N VAL A 153 -7.41 -18.36 -8.34
CA VAL A 153 -7.11 -19.22 -7.18
C VAL A 153 -7.70 -18.64 -5.90
N PHE A 154 -7.52 -17.34 -5.68
CA PHE A 154 -7.92 -16.67 -4.44
C PHE A 154 -9.27 -15.94 -4.55
N HIS A 155 -9.92 -15.97 -5.71
CA HIS A 155 -11.21 -15.32 -5.96
C HIS A 155 -11.19 -13.83 -5.62
N LEU A 156 -10.08 -13.14 -5.96
CA LEU A 156 -9.91 -11.71 -5.74
C LEU A 156 -11.09 -10.93 -6.32
N ASN A 157 -11.71 -10.10 -5.49
CA ASN A 157 -12.83 -9.27 -5.90
C ASN A 157 -12.36 -7.84 -6.19
N ILE A 158 -12.24 -7.48 -7.47
CA ILE A 158 -11.86 -6.13 -7.89
C ILE A 158 -13.14 -5.31 -8.01
N VAL A 159 -13.30 -4.32 -7.13
CA VAL A 159 -14.48 -3.44 -7.11
C VAL A 159 -14.35 -2.31 -8.13
N GLY A 160 -13.12 -1.82 -8.33
CA GLY A 160 -12.84 -0.67 -9.18
C GLY A 160 -12.72 -0.97 -10.66
N ASN A 161 -12.48 0.08 -11.45
CA ASN A 161 -12.30 -0.02 -12.89
C ASN A 161 -10.93 -0.63 -13.23
N PRO A 162 -10.86 -1.76 -13.95
CA PRO A 162 -9.59 -2.38 -14.31
C PRO A 162 -8.67 -1.47 -15.17
N ILE A 163 -9.25 -0.60 -16.00
CA ILE A 163 -8.47 0.31 -16.86
C ILE A 163 -7.76 1.36 -16.00
N GLU A 164 -8.44 1.91 -15.01
CA GLU A 164 -7.84 2.87 -14.06
C GLU A 164 -6.75 2.19 -13.22
N LEU A 165 -6.99 0.95 -12.80
CA LEU A 165 -6.00 0.16 -12.08
C LEU A 165 -4.74 -0.08 -12.91
N ILE A 166 -4.87 -0.46 -14.19
CA ILE A 166 -3.73 -0.66 -15.08
C ILE A 166 -2.94 0.63 -15.26
N GLY A 167 -3.61 1.76 -15.53
CA GLY A 167 -2.96 3.06 -15.66
C GLY A 167 -2.21 3.46 -14.38
N TYR A 168 -2.82 3.22 -13.21
CA TYR A 168 -2.19 3.50 -11.91
C TYR A 168 -0.97 2.61 -11.67
N LEU A 169 -1.03 1.34 -12.03
CA LEU A 169 0.09 0.39 -11.95
C LEU A 169 1.24 0.80 -12.86
N ILE A 170 0.96 1.19 -14.10
CA ILE A 170 1.99 1.69 -15.03
C ILE A 170 2.70 2.89 -14.43
N PHE A 171 1.95 3.85 -13.89
CA PHE A 171 2.54 5.02 -13.26
C PHE A 171 3.39 4.66 -12.02
N SER A 172 2.91 3.72 -11.20
CA SER A 172 3.65 3.19 -10.05
C SER A 172 4.96 2.51 -10.47
N ILE A 173 4.93 1.70 -11.53
CA ILE A 173 6.12 1.05 -12.09
C ILE A 173 7.15 2.12 -12.53
N ILE A 174 6.71 3.12 -13.30
CA ILE A 174 7.58 4.19 -13.79
C ILE A 174 8.24 4.92 -12.60
N MET A 175 7.48 5.29 -11.58
CA MET A 175 8.00 5.99 -10.40
C MET A 175 9.05 5.16 -9.66
N ILE A 176 8.73 3.91 -9.32
CA ILE A 176 9.64 3.03 -8.54
C ILE A 176 10.87 2.64 -9.36
N LEU A 177 10.71 2.44 -10.67
CA LEU A 177 11.81 2.15 -11.59
C LEU A 177 12.87 3.26 -11.58
N GLY A 178 12.44 4.52 -11.47
CA GLY A 178 13.37 5.65 -11.36
C GLY A 178 14.35 5.50 -10.19
N ILE A 179 13.93 4.93 -9.05
CA ILE A 179 14.81 4.64 -7.90
C ILE A 179 15.88 3.61 -8.30
N GLY A 180 15.46 2.53 -8.94
CA GLY A 180 16.37 1.50 -9.43
C GLY A 180 17.38 2.05 -10.46
N LEU A 181 16.92 2.93 -11.37
CA LEU A 181 17.77 3.61 -12.35
C LEU A 181 18.77 4.56 -11.66
N ALA A 182 18.37 5.27 -10.62
CA ALA A 182 19.25 6.15 -9.86
C ALA A 182 20.35 5.35 -9.14
N ILE A 183 19.98 4.28 -8.44
CA ILE A 183 20.93 3.42 -7.71
C ILE A 183 21.86 2.69 -8.68
N GLY A 184 21.31 2.01 -9.69
CA GLY A 184 22.06 1.25 -10.68
C GLY A 184 22.98 2.14 -11.52
N GLY A 185 22.48 3.33 -11.91
CA GLY A 185 23.27 4.31 -12.65
C GLY A 185 24.44 4.89 -11.85
N TRP A 186 24.26 5.09 -10.54
CA TRP A 186 25.31 5.58 -9.63
C TRP A 186 26.34 4.53 -9.28
N ALA A 187 25.92 3.31 -9.01
CA ALA A 187 26.78 2.25 -8.53
C ALA A 187 27.78 1.80 -9.62
N LYS A 188 29.03 1.60 -9.21
CA LYS A 188 30.09 1.09 -10.13
C LYS A 188 30.06 -0.43 -10.25
N ASN A 189 29.57 -1.12 -9.23
CA ASN A 189 29.55 -2.58 -9.17
C ASN A 189 28.42 -3.07 -8.26
N GLU A 190 28.11 -4.36 -8.32
CA GLU A 190 27.07 -5.00 -7.52
C GLU A 190 27.29 -4.85 -6.01
N ARG A 191 28.56 -4.85 -5.55
CA ARG A 191 28.89 -4.70 -4.13
C ARG A 191 28.50 -3.34 -3.56
N GLN A 192 28.33 -2.32 -4.41
CA GLN A 192 27.81 -1.01 -4.01
C GLN A 192 26.32 -0.91 -4.24
N ALA A 193 25.80 -1.46 -5.34
CA ALA A 193 24.40 -1.36 -5.72
C ALA A 193 23.49 -2.12 -4.75
N ALA A 194 23.82 -3.35 -4.40
CA ALA A 194 22.97 -4.21 -3.57
C ALA A 194 22.77 -3.68 -2.14
N PRO A 195 23.81 -3.28 -1.37
CA PRO A 195 23.60 -2.71 -0.05
C PRO A 195 22.78 -1.41 -0.08
N LEU A 196 23.05 -0.52 -1.04
CA LEU A 196 22.35 0.74 -1.16
C LEU A 196 20.85 0.52 -1.49
N SER A 197 20.55 -0.42 -2.41
CA SER A 197 19.17 -0.76 -2.70
C SER A 197 18.45 -1.32 -1.47
N ASN A 198 19.09 -2.18 -0.70
CA ASN A 198 18.51 -2.75 0.51
C ASN A 198 18.23 -1.69 1.59
N ILE A 199 19.13 -0.72 1.78
CA ILE A 199 18.93 0.39 2.73
C ILE A 199 17.67 1.22 2.35
N ILE A 200 17.36 1.34 1.07
CA ILE A 200 16.17 2.06 0.59
C ILE A 200 14.94 1.16 0.59
N VAL A 201 15.06 -0.07 0.10
CA VAL A 201 13.95 -1.00 -0.08
C VAL A 201 13.38 -1.45 1.27
N PHE A 202 14.21 -1.83 2.24
CA PHE A 202 13.71 -2.35 3.52
C PHE A 202 12.82 -1.34 4.28
N PRO A 203 13.24 -0.09 4.51
CA PRO A 203 12.34 0.88 5.12
C PRO A 203 11.07 1.10 4.31
N MET A 204 11.15 1.24 2.99
CA MET A 204 9.97 1.38 2.14
C MET A 204 9.02 0.20 2.27
N MET A 205 9.54 -1.03 2.26
CA MET A 205 8.78 -2.25 2.34
C MET A 205 8.02 -2.37 3.67
N PHE A 206 8.68 -2.06 4.79
CA PHE A 206 8.05 -2.18 6.11
C PHE A 206 7.15 -0.99 6.46
N LEU A 207 7.53 0.23 6.09
CA LEU A 207 6.80 1.43 6.49
C LEU A 207 5.63 1.76 5.56
N SER A 208 5.67 1.39 4.28
CA SER A 208 4.62 1.76 3.32
C SER A 208 3.33 0.94 3.44
N GLY A 209 3.19 0.09 4.45
CA GLY A 209 1.98 -0.72 4.64
C GLY A 209 1.90 -1.95 3.74
N THR A 210 3.04 -2.42 3.23
CA THR A 210 3.16 -3.65 2.42
C THR A 210 2.83 -4.89 3.24
N PHE A 211 3.44 -5.05 4.41
CA PHE A 211 3.28 -6.22 5.28
C PHE A 211 2.44 -5.94 6.51
N PHE A 212 2.58 -4.74 7.08
CA PHE A 212 1.88 -4.35 8.30
C PHE A 212 1.00 -3.14 8.06
N PRO A 213 -0.24 -3.14 8.55
CA PRO A 213 -1.10 -1.98 8.49
C PRO A 213 -0.46 -0.78 9.21
N ARG A 214 -0.46 0.38 8.57
CA ARG A 214 0.21 1.59 9.08
C ARG A 214 -0.40 2.12 10.38
N TYR A 215 -1.69 1.91 10.61
CA TYR A 215 -2.35 2.36 11.85
C TYR A 215 -1.84 1.65 13.13
N LEU A 216 -1.09 0.54 13.00
CA LEU A 216 -0.41 -0.10 14.13
C LEU A 216 0.89 0.59 14.51
N MET A 217 1.36 1.52 13.69
CA MET A 217 2.61 2.25 13.92
C MET A 217 2.35 3.45 14.84
N PRO A 218 3.35 3.91 15.64
CA PRO A 218 3.29 5.20 16.34
C PRO A 218 3.05 6.36 15.36
N GLU A 219 2.38 7.43 15.79
CA GLU A 219 2.00 8.57 14.93
C GLU A 219 3.18 9.19 14.17
N TRP A 220 4.32 9.35 14.81
CA TRP A 220 5.52 9.89 14.17
C TRP A 220 5.99 9.02 13.00
N LEU A 221 5.83 7.70 13.10
CA LEU A 221 6.21 6.75 12.07
C LEU A 221 5.17 6.71 10.93
N GLN A 222 3.88 6.88 11.26
CA GLN A 222 2.82 7.03 10.27
C GLN A 222 3.05 8.26 9.39
N ASN A 223 3.42 9.39 10.01
CA ASN A 223 3.72 10.63 9.30
C ASN A 223 4.91 10.47 8.34
N LEU A 224 5.97 9.79 8.78
CA LEU A 224 7.10 9.46 7.92
C LEU A 224 6.69 8.52 6.78
N SER A 225 5.91 7.50 7.10
CA SER A 225 5.36 6.53 6.15
C SER A 225 4.56 7.20 5.04
N ASN A 226 3.71 8.17 5.37
CA ASN A 226 2.87 8.89 4.41
C ASN A 226 3.69 9.59 3.31
N PHE A 227 4.92 9.94 3.59
CA PHE A 227 5.79 10.65 2.65
C PHE A 227 6.65 9.71 1.78
N LEU A 228 6.69 8.42 2.07
CA LEU A 228 7.48 7.47 1.28
C LEU A 228 6.89 7.27 -0.13
N PRO A 229 7.72 7.14 -1.18
CA PRO A 229 7.22 7.02 -2.55
C PRO A 229 6.37 5.76 -2.81
N LEU A 230 6.62 4.66 -2.12
CA LEU A 230 5.85 3.43 -2.27
C LEU A 230 4.44 3.55 -1.64
N THR A 231 4.29 4.37 -0.62
CA THR A 231 3.03 4.51 0.12
C THR A 231 1.86 4.95 -0.76
N PRO A 232 1.94 6.05 -1.53
CA PRO A 232 0.83 6.44 -2.40
C PRO A 232 0.53 5.38 -3.47
N ALA A 233 1.54 4.65 -3.94
CA ALA A 233 1.33 3.56 -4.90
C ALA A 233 0.46 2.44 -4.30
N ILE A 234 0.78 1.96 -3.09
CA ILE A 234 0.01 0.91 -2.41
C ILE A 234 -1.38 1.41 -2.02
N ASP A 235 -1.49 2.62 -1.48
CA ASP A 235 -2.77 3.18 -1.03
C ASP A 235 -3.73 3.36 -2.20
N GLY A 236 -3.26 3.91 -3.33
CA GLY A 236 -4.11 4.08 -4.49
C GLY A 236 -4.54 2.74 -5.11
N ILE A 237 -3.64 1.75 -5.22
CA ILE A 237 -4.00 0.41 -5.66
C ILE A 237 -5.08 -0.18 -4.73
N ARG A 238 -4.89 -0.05 -3.42
CA ARG A 238 -5.85 -0.54 -2.43
C ARG A 238 -7.20 0.12 -2.60
N LEU A 239 -7.26 1.45 -2.67
CA LEU A 239 -8.50 2.20 -2.85
C LEU A 239 -9.24 1.83 -4.15
N ILE A 240 -8.51 1.63 -5.24
CA ILE A 240 -9.12 1.17 -6.51
C ILE A 240 -9.66 -0.25 -6.34
N VAL A 241 -8.85 -1.18 -5.84
CA VAL A 241 -9.25 -2.60 -5.75
C VAL A 241 -10.39 -2.82 -4.77
N THR A 242 -10.34 -2.19 -3.59
CA THR A 242 -11.28 -2.48 -2.50
C THR A 242 -12.46 -1.51 -2.42
N GLU A 243 -12.29 -0.25 -2.78
CA GLU A 243 -13.33 0.79 -2.65
C GLU A 243 -13.88 1.25 -3.99
N GLY A 244 -13.25 0.87 -5.10
CA GLY A 244 -13.65 1.32 -6.43
C GLY A 244 -13.41 2.82 -6.65
N ALA A 245 -12.38 3.39 -6.00
CA ALA A 245 -12.04 4.80 -6.12
C ALA A 245 -11.61 5.14 -7.56
N HIS A 246 -12.06 6.30 -8.03
CA HIS A 246 -11.66 6.86 -9.33
C HIS A 246 -10.44 7.78 -9.20
N TYR A 247 -9.77 8.10 -10.31
CA TYR A 247 -8.61 8.99 -10.32
C TYR A 247 -8.84 10.35 -9.64
N ILE A 248 -10.07 10.86 -9.70
CA ILE A 248 -10.44 12.13 -9.02
C ILE A 248 -10.31 12.00 -7.49
N ASP A 249 -10.65 10.83 -6.96
CA ASP A 249 -10.55 10.56 -5.52
C ASP A 249 -9.10 10.31 -5.07
N LEU A 250 -8.23 9.96 -6.03
CA LEU A 250 -6.81 9.65 -5.84
C LEU A 250 -5.88 10.84 -6.11
N LEU A 251 -6.40 12.04 -6.29
CA LEU A 251 -5.59 13.24 -6.59
C LEU A 251 -4.43 13.45 -5.59
N PRO A 252 -4.59 13.30 -4.27
CA PRO A 252 -3.48 13.44 -3.33
C PRO A 252 -2.36 12.42 -3.58
N GLN A 253 -2.72 11.16 -3.83
CA GLN A 253 -1.77 10.08 -4.11
C GLN A 253 -1.05 10.31 -5.44
N LEU A 254 -1.79 10.68 -6.47
CA LEU A 254 -1.24 11.00 -7.79
C LEU A 254 -0.30 12.22 -7.75
N ALA A 255 -0.65 13.24 -6.99
CA ALA A 255 0.20 14.43 -6.80
C ALA A 255 1.53 14.06 -6.12
N LEU A 256 1.47 13.24 -5.06
CA LEU A 256 2.68 12.79 -4.36
C LEU A 256 3.52 11.85 -5.24
N MET A 257 2.90 10.97 -6.00
CA MET A 257 3.60 10.11 -6.97
C MET A 257 4.27 10.93 -8.07
N THR A 258 3.60 11.97 -8.58
CA THR A 258 4.16 12.88 -9.59
C THR A 258 5.35 13.63 -9.02
N PHE A 259 5.22 14.18 -7.80
CA PHE A 259 6.33 14.83 -7.10
C PHE A 259 7.55 13.90 -6.99
N TRP A 260 7.34 12.68 -6.49
CA TRP A 260 8.42 11.71 -6.35
C TRP A 260 9.02 11.31 -7.72
N THR A 261 8.20 11.12 -8.73
CA THR A 261 8.67 10.78 -10.07
C THR A 261 9.63 11.85 -10.58
N VAL A 262 9.24 13.13 -10.49
CA VAL A 262 10.09 14.25 -10.93
C VAL A 262 11.40 14.29 -10.14
N VAL A 263 11.34 14.21 -8.81
CA VAL A 263 12.53 14.24 -7.94
C VAL A 263 13.47 13.07 -8.23
N ILE A 264 12.93 11.85 -8.29
CA ILE A 264 13.71 10.63 -8.49
C ILE A 264 14.40 10.64 -9.86
N TYR A 265 13.69 10.99 -10.93
CA TYR A 265 14.27 11.05 -12.26
C TYR A 265 15.28 12.20 -12.40
N ALA A 266 15.05 13.35 -11.77
CA ALA A 266 16.03 14.42 -11.72
C ALA A 266 17.33 13.97 -11.04
N ILE A 267 17.23 13.22 -9.93
CA ILE A 267 18.38 12.61 -9.26
C ILE A 267 19.01 11.56 -10.16
N ALA A 268 18.23 10.66 -10.78
CA ALA A 268 18.72 9.60 -11.64
C ALA A 268 19.55 10.16 -12.81
N PHE A 269 19.05 11.18 -13.51
CA PHE A 269 19.79 11.82 -14.60
C PHE A 269 21.07 12.51 -14.14
N LYS A 270 21.05 13.16 -12.97
CA LYS A 270 22.19 13.88 -12.44
C LYS A 270 23.31 12.94 -11.96
N VAL A 271 22.93 11.80 -11.41
CA VAL A 271 23.87 10.87 -10.76
C VAL A 271 24.37 9.80 -11.71
N PHE A 272 23.70 9.61 -12.83
CA PHE A 272 24.07 8.60 -13.82
C PHE A 272 25.49 8.77 -14.35
N ARG A 273 26.23 7.67 -14.37
CA ARG A 273 27.60 7.59 -14.90
C ARG A 273 27.70 6.44 -15.88
N TRP A 274 28.31 6.71 -17.03
CA TRP A 274 28.57 5.70 -18.05
C TRP A 274 29.67 4.72 -17.63
N GLU A 275 30.45 5.07 -16.63
CA GLU A 275 31.58 4.30 -16.07
C GLU A 275 31.38 3.96 -14.59
#